data_ed41f4f17c92a02f2f6db84f756ae3dc
#
_entry.id   ed41f4f17c92a02f2f6db84f756ae3dc
#
_cell.length_a   1.000
_cell.length_b   1.000
_cell.length_c   1.000
_cell.angle_alpha   90.00
_cell.angle_beta   90.00
_cell.angle_gamma   90.00
#
_symmetry.space_group_name_H-M   'P 1'
#
loop_
_entity.id
_entity.type
_entity.pdbx_description
1 polymer ?
#
loop_
_entity_poly.entity_id
_entity_poly.type
_entity_poly.pdbx_seq_one_letter_code
_entity_poly.pdbx_strand_id
1 'polypeptide(L)'
;MAFMIARITGKVLELGQSSVIVDLNGIGYEVVVPQNLLIGIKEGETKTFHIAENIKEDEYTLFGFDSADSRQMYYKLTSVNGVGPKAAISILSAHRYGEVAQAILEDNVGLFSSVSGIGKKTAQRIILELKGKLVEVEKDNIGQEDQAFQALVSLGYSAKDAQAALKDIDTSLPTQERIKLGLKGVKK
;
A
#
# COMPACT_ATOMS: atom_id res chain seq x y z
N MET A 1 12.89 -9.32 3.13
CA MET A 1 13.45 -8.39 4.13
C MET A 1 12.67 -8.57 5.41
N ALA A 2 13.36 -8.76 6.55
CA ALA A 2 12.71 -8.75 7.87
C ALA A 2 12.63 -7.29 8.34
N PHE A 3 11.43 -6.78 8.58
CA PHE A 3 11.20 -5.47 9.17
C PHE A 3 11.04 -5.67 10.68
N MET A 4 11.74 -4.87 11.47
CA MET A 4 11.66 -4.96 12.93
C MET A 4 10.45 -4.19 13.46
N ILE A 5 10.15 -3.01 12.87
CA ILE A 5 9.01 -2.16 13.25
C ILE A 5 8.05 -2.08 12.06
N ALA A 6 6.90 -2.75 12.16
CA ALA A 6 5.88 -2.78 11.11
C ALA A 6 4.69 -1.83 11.39
N ARG A 7 4.43 -1.52 12.67
CA ARG A 7 3.34 -0.67 13.12
C ARG A 7 3.67 -0.04 14.47
N ILE A 8 3.31 1.21 14.64
CA ILE A 8 3.39 1.95 15.90
C ILE A 8 2.00 2.47 16.24
N THR A 9 1.53 2.26 17.47
CA THR A 9 0.31 2.86 18.01
C THR A 9 0.64 3.52 19.32
N GLY A 10 0.52 4.84 19.41
CA GLY A 10 0.87 5.59 20.60
C GLY A 10 0.29 7.01 20.58
N LYS A 11 0.55 7.74 21.66
CA LYS A 11 0.15 9.13 21.80
C LYS A 11 1.11 10.04 21.03
N VAL A 12 0.59 10.92 20.20
CA VAL A 12 1.38 11.94 19.52
C VAL A 12 1.77 13.01 20.54
N LEU A 13 3.09 13.17 20.78
CA LEU A 13 3.62 14.15 21.71
C LEU A 13 3.88 15.49 21.03
N GLU A 14 4.47 15.47 19.84
CA GLU A 14 4.94 16.65 19.13
C GLU A 14 4.70 16.52 17.63
N LEU A 15 4.45 17.65 16.97
CA LEU A 15 4.34 17.79 15.52
C LEU A 15 5.55 18.57 15.01
N GLY A 16 6.38 17.92 14.18
CA GLY A 16 7.47 18.55 13.43
C GLY A 16 7.00 19.08 12.08
N GLN A 17 7.94 19.54 11.25
CA GLN A 17 7.63 20.02 9.89
C GLN A 17 7.25 18.88 8.93
N SER A 18 7.80 17.70 9.12
CA SER A 18 7.56 16.51 8.29
C SER A 18 7.52 15.22 9.10
N SER A 19 7.50 15.31 10.42
CA SER A 19 7.53 14.18 11.34
C SER A 19 6.62 14.41 12.54
N VAL A 20 6.35 13.34 13.26
CA VAL A 20 5.67 13.35 14.55
C VAL A 20 6.49 12.57 15.56
N ILE A 21 6.46 12.95 16.83
CA ILE A 21 6.99 12.13 17.92
C ILE A 21 5.83 11.36 18.54
N VAL A 22 5.94 10.04 18.54
CA VAL A 22 4.92 9.12 19.09
C VAL A 22 5.46 8.45 20.34
N ASP A 23 4.78 8.63 21.46
CA ASP A 23 5.12 7.95 22.72
C ASP A 23 4.61 6.52 22.76
N LEU A 24 5.51 5.59 23.05
CA LEU A 24 5.20 4.20 23.34
C LEU A 24 5.75 3.88 24.75
N ASN A 25 4.92 4.09 25.76
CA ASN A 25 5.26 3.78 27.15
C ASN A 25 6.58 4.44 27.63
N GLY A 26 6.76 5.71 27.33
CA GLY A 26 7.93 6.50 27.74
C GLY A 26 9.10 6.49 26.75
N ILE A 27 8.95 5.84 25.58
CA ILE A 27 9.91 5.94 24.48
C ILE A 27 9.28 6.75 23.35
N GLY A 28 9.90 7.90 23.01
CA GLY A 28 9.48 8.71 21.88
C GLY A 28 10.10 8.23 20.57
N TYR A 29 9.26 7.85 19.60
CA TYR A 29 9.68 7.51 18.25
C TYR A 29 9.42 8.67 17.31
N GLU A 30 10.46 9.17 16.63
CA GLU A 30 10.27 10.12 15.54
C GLU A 30 9.87 9.37 14.27
N VAL A 31 8.72 9.75 13.71
CA VAL A 31 8.13 9.11 12.53
C VAL A 31 7.91 10.18 11.46
N VAL A 32 8.61 10.08 10.35
CA VAL A 32 8.42 10.93 9.17
C VAL A 32 7.13 10.51 8.47
N VAL A 33 6.25 11.45 8.20
CA VAL A 33 4.94 11.17 7.59
C VAL A 33 4.69 12.03 6.35
N PRO A 34 3.89 11.56 5.39
CA PRO A 34 3.42 12.38 4.28
C PRO A 34 2.71 13.65 4.77
N GLN A 35 2.92 14.77 4.09
CA GLN A 35 2.41 16.08 4.51
C GLN A 35 0.88 16.12 4.60
N ASN A 36 0.18 15.47 3.68
CA ASN A 36 -1.27 15.35 3.70
C ASN A 36 -1.80 14.57 4.91
N LEU A 37 -1.01 13.63 5.45
CA LEU A 37 -1.34 12.93 6.69
C LEU A 37 -1.05 13.82 7.92
N LEU A 38 0.09 14.53 7.91
CA LEU A 38 0.51 15.40 9.02
C LEU A 38 -0.53 16.48 9.35
N ILE A 39 -1.14 17.08 8.33
CA ILE A 39 -2.17 18.13 8.48
C ILE A 39 -3.37 17.65 9.32
N GLY A 40 -3.70 16.37 9.26
CA GLY A 40 -4.83 15.77 10.00
C GLY A 40 -4.49 15.28 11.40
N ILE A 41 -3.22 15.34 11.82
CA ILE A 41 -2.77 14.84 13.14
C ILE A 41 -2.83 15.96 14.17
N LYS A 42 -3.19 15.60 15.41
CA LYS A 42 -3.21 16.53 16.56
C LYS A 42 -2.32 16.01 17.68
N GLU A 43 -1.64 16.95 18.35
CA GLU A 43 -0.93 16.62 19.59
C GLU A 43 -1.90 16.09 20.65
N GLY A 44 -1.46 15.08 21.38
CA GLY A 44 -2.23 14.43 22.44
C GLY A 44 -3.16 13.31 21.94
N GLU A 45 -3.43 13.18 20.64
CA GLU A 45 -4.24 12.07 20.14
C GLU A 45 -3.46 10.74 20.12
N THR A 46 -4.17 9.64 20.24
CA THR A 46 -3.60 8.32 19.99
C THR A 46 -3.79 7.94 18.52
N LYS A 47 -2.69 7.64 17.86
CA LYS A 47 -2.70 7.33 16.43
C LYS A 47 -1.90 6.08 16.11
N THR A 48 -2.37 5.34 15.10
CA THR A 48 -1.67 4.18 14.54
C THR A 48 -0.98 4.58 13.24
N PHE A 49 0.28 4.19 13.10
CA PHE A 49 1.06 4.34 11.88
C PHE A 49 1.54 2.98 11.38
N HIS A 50 1.36 2.71 10.10
CA HIS A 50 2.01 1.62 9.41
C HIS A 50 3.43 2.06 9.03
N ILE A 51 4.45 1.35 9.52
CA ILE A 51 5.83 1.80 9.44
C ILE A 51 6.58 1.13 8.29
N ALA A 52 7.32 1.94 7.55
CA ALA A 52 8.40 1.50 6.67
C ALA A 52 9.73 1.98 7.26
N GLU A 53 10.65 1.05 7.45
CA GLU A 53 12.00 1.34 7.93
C GLU A 53 12.92 1.63 6.75
N ASN A 54 13.73 2.68 6.88
CA ASN A 54 14.86 2.93 6.00
C ASN A 54 16.13 2.91 6.85
N ILE A 55 16.86 1.83 6.73
CA ILE A 55 18.08 1.60 7.50
C ILE A 55 19.26 1.71 6.54
N LYS A 56 20.17 2.62 6.82
CA LYS A 56 21.46 2.78 6.18
C LYS A 56 22.54 2.69 7.24
N GLU A 57 23.79 2.75 6.82
CA GLU A 57 24.95 2.61 7.70
C GLU A 57 25.00 3.70 8.78
N ASP A 58 24.54 4.90 8.45
CA ASP A 58 24.58 6.12 9.28
C ASP A 58 23.19 6.76 9.53
N GLU A 59 22.11 6.12 9.06
CA GLU A 59 20.76 6.67 9.15
C GLU A 59 19.72 5.57 9.42
N TYR A 60 18.89 5.78 10.45
CA TYR A 60 17.71 4.94 10.72
C TYR A 60 16.47 5.82 10.78
N THR A 61 15.67 5.75 9.74
CA THR A 61 14.46 6.58 9.62
C THR A 61 13.21 5.71 9.59
N LEU A 62 12.21 6.06 10.39
CA LEU A 62 10.87 5.48 10.37
C LEU A 62 9.96 6.36 9.50
N PHE A 63 9.38 5.78 8.46
CA PHE A 63 8.32 6.41 7.67
C PHE A 63 6.97 5.85 8.08
N GLY A 64 6.03 6.72 8.45
CA GLY A 64 4.69 6.35 8.92
C GLY A 64 3.59 6.69 7.92
N PHE A 65 2.66 5.75 7.76
CA PHE A 65 1.52 5.86 6.84
C PHE A 65 0.22 5.57 7.58
N ASP A 66 -0.89 6.10 7.06
CA ASP A 66 -2.24 5.89 7.59
C ASP A 66 -2.79 4.48 7.34
N SER A 67 -2.27 3.79 6.32
CA SER A 67 -2.74 2.47 5.92
C SER A 67 -1.59 1.55 5.49
N ALA A 68 -1.87 0.25 5.47
CA ALA A 68 -0.96 -0.75 4.93
C ALA A 68 -0.71 -0.55 3.43
N ASP A 69 -1.74 -0.09 2.70
CA ASP A 69 -1.66 0.15 1.26
C ASP A 69 -0.76 1.34 0.93
N SER A 70 -0.88 2.45 1.69
CA SER A 70 0.02 3.61 1.55
C SER A 70 1.47 3.21 1.83
N ARG A 71 1.73 2.40 2.87
CA ARG A 71 3.06 1.83 3.15
C ARG A 71 3.55 0.94 2.01
N GLN A 72 2.69 0.09 1.46
CA GLN A 72 3.05 -0.79 0.34
C GLN A 72 3.38 0.01 -0.92
N MET A 73 2.63 1.09 -1.17
CA MET A 73 2.93 2.00 -2.27
C MET A 73 4.31 2.66 -2.10
N TYR A 74 4.66 3.07 -0.89
CA TYR A 74 6.00 3.58 -0.60
C TYR A 74 7.09 2.57 -0.98
N TYR A 75 6.94 1.29 -0.63
CA TYR A 75 7.90 0.25 -1.03
C TYR A 75 7.94 0.03 -2.54
N LYS A 76 6.79 0.05 -3.21
CA LYS A 76 6.73 -0.03 -4.68
C LYS A 76 7.46 1.14 -5.32
N LEU A 77 7.20 2.36 -4.88
CA LEU A 77 7.86 3.57 -5.39
C LEU A 77 9.38 3.52 -5.18
N THR A 78 9.84 3.16 -3.97
CA THR A 78 11.28 3.08 -3.66
C THR A 78 11.99 1.91 -4.35
N SER A 79 11.26 0.93 -4.88
CA SER A 79 11.83 -0.15 -5.72
C SER A 79 12.16 0.31 -7.16
N VAL A 80 11.64 1.47 -7.58
CA VAL A 80 11.90 2.03 -8.91
C VAL A 80 13.25 2.73 -8.92
N ASN A 81 14.10 2.40 -9.90
CA ASN A 81 15.40 3.03 -10.01
C ASN A 81 15.27 4.56 -10.22
N GLY A 82 15.94 5.34 -9.36
CA GLY A 82 15.88 6.80 -9.33
C GLY A 82 14.78 7.39 -8.45
N VAL A 83 14.02 6.55 -7.71
CA VAL A 83 13.05 6.98 -6.71
C VAL A 83 13.54 6.60 -5.32
N GLY A 84 14.14 7.53 -4.60
CA GLY A 84 14.55 7.32 -3.21
C GLY A 84 13.43 7.62 -2.22
N PRO A 85 13.68 7.37 -0.90
CA PRO A 85 12.71 7.63 0.18
C PRO A 85 12.09 9.03 0.14
N LYS A 86 12.90 10.07 -0.05
CA LYS A 86 12.42 11.47 -0.13
C LYS A 86 11.45 11.68 -1.28
N ALA A 87 11.77 11.15 -2.47
CA ALA A 87 10.92 11.26 -3.64
C ALA A 87 9.59 10.51 -3.44
N ALA A 88 9.62 9.30 -2.87
CA ALA A 88 8.43 8.51 -2.57
C ALA A 88 7.51 9.22 -1.56
N ILE A 89 8.07 9.79 -0.49
CA ILE A 89 7.32 10.59 0.49
C ILE A 89 6.73 11.85 -0.17
N SER A 90 7.46 12.54 -1.05
CA SER A 90 6.95 13.71 -1.77
C SER A 90 5.75 13.35 -2.66
N ILE A 91 5.80 12.21 -3.35
CA ILE A 91 4.67 11.71 -4.15
C ILE A 91 3.46 11.45 -3.25
N LEU A 92 3.63 10.72 -2.14
CA LEU A 92 2.56 10.37 -1.21
C LEU A 92 2.08 11.55 -0.36
N SER A 93 2.85 12.64 -0.27
CA SER A 93 2.43 13.91 0.34
C SER A 93 1.53 14.72 -0.58
N ALA A 94 1.82 14.70 -1.89
CA ALA A 94 1.05 15.44 -2.89
C ALA A 94 -0.24 14.70 -3.28
N HIS A 95 -0.22 13.37 -3.28
CA HIS A 95 -1.30 12.52 -3.78
C HIS A 95 -1.58 11.35 -2.83
N ARG A 96 -2.86 11.01 -2.65
CA ARG A 96 -3.26 9.83 -1.86
C ARG A 96 -2.94 8.54 -2.61
N TYR A 97 -2.85 7.43 -1.87
CA TYR A 97 -2.60 6.10 -2.44
C TYR A 97 -3.45 5.79 -3.68
N GLY A 98 -4.78 6.00 -3.61
CA GLY A 98 -5.71 5.72 -4.72
C GLY A 98 -5.41 6.54 -5.97
N GLU A 99 -5.08 7.83 -5.81
CA GLU A 99 -4.72 8.71 -6.93
C GLU A 99 -3.41 8.27 -7.60
N VAL A 100 -2.42 7.86 -6.78
CA VAL A 100 -1.13 7.33 -7.28
C VAL A 100 -1.34 6.01 -8.02
N ALA A 101 -2.14 5.09 -7.47
CA ALA A 101 -2.46 3.82 -8.10
C ALA A 101 -3.18 4.03 -9.44
N GLN A 102 -4.21 4.88 -9.46
CA GLN A 102 -4.95 5.21 -10.67
C GLN A 102 -4.05 5.86 -11.74
N ALA A 103 -3.19 6.81 -11.35
CA ALA A 103 -2.26 7.45 -12.27
C ALA A 103 -1.28 6.47 -12.93
N ILE A 104 -0.86 5.42 -12.21
CA ILE A 104 -0.03 4.36 -12.79
C ILE A 104 -0.83 3.56 -13.82
N LEU A 105 -2.08 3.18 -13.52
CA LEU A 105 -2.93 2.40 -14.43
C LEU A 105 -3.29 3.17 -15.70
N GLU A 106 -3.52 4.48 -15.58
CA GLU A 106 -3.92 5.39 -16.66
C GLU A 106 -2.75 6.01 -17.43
N ASP A 107 -1.51 5.62 -17.15
CA ASP A 107 -0.29 6.18 -17.76
C ASP A 107 -0.13 7.70 -17.55
N ASN A 108 -0.64 8.25 -16.42
CA ASN A 108 -0.62 9.66 -16.13
C ASN A 108 0.77 10.15 -15.66
N VAL A 109 1.66 10.40 -16.63
CA VAL A 109 3.02 10.94 -16.37
C VAL A 109 2.94 12.32 -15.69
N GLY A 110 1.90 13.11 -16.00
CA GLY A 110 1.73 14.47 -15.49
C GLY A 110 1.65 14.53 -13.98
N LEU A 111 0.91 13.60 -13.35
CA LEU A 111 0.77 13.53 -11.89
C LEU A 111 2.15 13.41 -11.22
N PHE A 112 2.98 12.51 -11.68
CA PHE A 112 4.31 12.29 -11.08
C PHE A 112 5.28 13.45 -11.37
N SER A 113 5.28 13.97 -12.60
CA SER A 113 6.18 15.05 -12.97
C SER A 113 5.83 16.42 -12.38
N SER A 114 4.62 16.56 -11.79
CA SER A 114 4.24 17.75 -11.00
C SER A 114 4.88 17.78 -9.62
N VAL A 115 5.38 16.63 -9.12
CA VAL A 115 6.01 16.52 -7.81
C VAL A 115 7.46 16.99 -7.91
N SER A 116 7.85 17.91 -7.02
CA SER A 116 9.23 18.43 -6.96
C SER A 116 10.25 17.30 -6.82
N GLY A 117 11.28 17.34 -7.65
CA GLY A 117 12.33 16.31 -7.69
C GLY A 117 12.01 15.10 -8.57
N ILE A 118 10.84 15.03 -9.20
CA ILE A 118 10.46 13.97 -10.14
C ILE A 118 10.45 14.51 -11.56
N GLY A 119 11.48 14.16 -12.35
CA GLY A 119 11.54 14.51 -13.77
C GLY A 119 10.67 13.59 -14.64
N LYS A 120 10.36 14.03 -15.86
CA LYS A 120 9.56 13.28 -16.84
C LYS A 120 10.07 11.85 -17.07
N LYS A 121 11.40 11.65 -17.14
CA LYS A 121 12.00 10.31 -17.30
C LYS A 121 11.73 9.39 -16.11
N THR A 122 11.84 9.92 -14.88
CA THR A 122 11.55 9.17 -13.64
C THR A 122 10.07 8.86 -13.56
N ALA A 123 9.19 9.82 -13.89
CA ALA A 123 7.75 9.61 -13.94
C ALA A 123 7.34 8.48 -14.91
N GLN A 124 7.89 8.46 -16.11
CA GLN A 124 7.67 7.39 -17.09
C GLN A 124 8.16 6.04 -16.59
N ARG A 125 9.32 6.01 -15.90
CA ARG A 125 9.86 4.78 -15.30
C ARG A 125 8.97 4.25 -14.18
N ILE A 126 8.45 5.12 -13.30
CA ILE A 126 7.50 4.73 -12.25
C ILE A 126 6.32 3.99 -12.86
N ILE A 127 5.70 4.55 -13.89
CA ILE A 127 4.57 3.94 -14.57
C ILE A 127 4.94 2.60 -15.19
N LEU A 128 6.03 2.57 -15.96
CA LEU A 128 6.45 1.35 -16.67
C LEU A 128 6.75 0.18 -15.71
N GLU A 129 7.48 0.46 -14.61
CA GLU A 129 7.89 -0.58 -13.67
C GLU A 129 6.77 -1.01 -12.70
N LEU A 130 5.82 -0.11 -12.38
CA LEU A 130 4.78 -0.41 -11.39
C LEU A 130 3.44 -0.84 -11.98
N LYS A 131 3.15 -0.51 -13.24
CA LYS A 131 1.86 -0.87 -13.87
C LYS A 131 1.60 -2.37 -13.84
N GLY A 132 2.57 -3.19 -14.22
CA GLY A 132 2.45 -4.65 -14.15
C GLY A 132 2.22 -5.18 -12.73
N LYS A 133 2.97 -4.64 -11.77
CA LYS A 133 2.89 -5.03 -10.35
C LYS A 133 1.58 -4.65 -9.67
N LEU A 134 0.89 -3.59 -10.14
CA LEU A 134 -0.42 -3.17 -9.60
C LEU A 134 -1.54 -4.03 -10.15
N VAL A 135 -1.52 -4.33 -11.45
CA VAL A 135 -2.52 -5.20 -12.09
C VAL A 135 -2.50 -6.62 -11.50
N GLU A 136 -1.33 -7.16 -11.13
CA GLU A 136 -1.21 -8.45 -10.44
C GLU A 136 -1.85 -8.40 -9.05
N VAL A 137 -1.61 -7.33 -8.26
CA VAL A 137 -2.16 -7.17 -6.91
C VAL A 137 -3.68 -6.95 -6.92
N GLU A 138 -4.23 -6.23 -7.89
CA GLU A 138 -5.69 -6.10 -8.03
C GLU A 138 -6.35 -7.44 -8.33
N LYS A 139 -5.74 -8.28 -9.16
CA LYS A 139 -6.23 -9.64 -9.41
C LYS A 139 -6.20 -10.51 -8.16
N ASP A 140 -5.16 -10.39 -7.34
CA ASP A 140 -5.03 -11.12 -6.07
C ASP A 140 -5.99 -10.58 -4.99
N ASN A 141 -6.21 -9.26 -4.92
CA ASN A 141 -7.12 -8.66 -3.93
C ASN A 141 -8.59 -8.91 -4.23
N ILE A 142 -9.00 -8.89 -5.50
CA ILE A 142 -10.38 -9.26 -5.89
C ILE A 142 -10.70 -10.68 -5.41
N GLY A 143 -9.71 -11.59 -5.40
CA GLY A 143 -9.89 -12.93 -4.86
C GLY A 143 -9.91 -13.00 -3.33
N GLN A 144 -9.18 -12.13 -2.61
CA GLN A 144 -9.04 -12.22 -1.15
C GLN A 144 -10.21 -11.58 -0.37
N GLU A 145 -10.89 -10.57 -0.91
CA GLU A 145 -12.10 -9.97 -0.30
C GLU A 145 -13.38 -10.76 -0.66
N ASP A 146 -13.31 -11.62 -1.66
CA ASP A 146 -14.46 -12.41 -2.10
C ASP A 146 -14.73 -13.59 -1.17
N GLN A 147 -15.85 -13.57 -0.47
CA GLN A 147 -16.29 -14.65 0.44
C GLN A 147 -16.39 -16.00 -0.29
N ALA A 148 -16.74 -16.03 -1.58
CA ALA A 148 -16.79 -17.27 -2.36
C ALA A 148 -15.39 -17.83 -2.60
N PHE A 149 -14.40 -16.97 -2.86
CA PHE A 149 -13.00 -17.35 -2.98
C PHE A 149 -12.46 -17.93 -1.67
N GLN A 150 -12.68 -17.22 -0.55
CA GLN A 150 -12.26 -17.69 0.78
C GLN A 150 -12.87 -19.06 1.14
N ALA A 151 -14.13 -19.27 0.80
CA ALA A 151 -14.79 -20.55 1.03
C ALA A 151 -14.16 -21.69 0.22
N LEU A 152 -13.82 -21.47 -1.06
CA LEU A 152 -13.14 -22.47 -1.89
C LEU A 152 -11.74 -22.81 -1.36
N VAL A 153 -10.96 -21.80 -0.93
CA VAL A 153 -9.65 -22.01 -0.30
C VAL A 153 -9.79 -22.81 1.00
N SER A 154 -10.79 -22.50 1.84
CA SER A 154 -11.09 -23.23 3.08
C SER A 154 -11.52 -24.69 2.82
N LEU A 155 -12.09 -24.98 1.66
CA LEU A 155 -12.43 -26.33 1.19
C LEU A 155 -11.23 -27.10 0.62
N GLY A 156 -10.02 -26.49 0.65
CA GLY A 156 -8.75 -27.13 0.25
C GLY A 156 -8.34 -26.91 -1.21
N TYR A 157 -8.99 -26.02 -1.94
CA TYR A 157 -8.54 -25.61 -3.27
C TYR A 157 -7.35 -24.67 -3.16
N SER A 158 -6.39 -24.78 -4.11
CA SER A 158 -5.33 -23.78 -4.18
C SER A 158 -5.92 -22.41 -4.55
N ALA A 159 -5.23 -21.31 -4.14
CA ALA A 159 -5.67 -19.96 -4.50
C ALA A 159 -5.83 -19.78 -6.02
N LYS A 160 -4.96 -20.41 -6.80
CA LYS A 160 -5.01 -20.40 -8.26
C LYS A 160 -6.26 -21.12 -8.82
N ASP A 161 -6.61 -22.27 -8.24
CA ASP A 161 -7.77 -23.06 -8.67
C ASP A 161 -9.08 -22.38 -8.24
N ALA A 162 -9.13 -21.80 -7.04
CA ALA A 162 -10.26 -21.05 -6.56
C ALA A 162 -10.54 -19.80 -7.42
N GLN A 163 -9.48 -19.09 -7.81
CA GLN A 163 -9.59 -17.94 -8.70
C GLN A 163 -10.05 -18.34 -10.11
N ALA A 164 -9.51 -19.42 -10.65
CA ALA A 164 -9.92 -19.95 -11.96
C ALA A 164 -11.39 -20.41 -11.95
N ALA A 165 -11.83 -21.03 -10.85
CA ALA A 165 -13.21 -21.50 -10.68
C ALA A 165 -14.25 -20.36 -10.63
N LEU A 166 -13.86 -19.18 -10.14
CA LEU A 166 -14.76 -18.02 -9.98
C LEU A 166 -14.65 -17.01 -11.13
N LYS A 167 -13.68 -17.16 -12.03
CA LYS A 167 -13.32 -16.15 -13.04
C LYS A 167 -14.49 -15.73 -13.94
N ASP A 168 -15.31 -16.71 -14.37
CA ASP A 168 -16.40 -16.49 -15.32
C ASP A 168 -17.78 -16.45 -14.64
N ILE A 169 -17.81 -16.40 -13.30
CA ILE A 169 -19.04 -16.36 -12.51
C ILE A 169 -19.38 -14.91 -12.19
N ASP A 170 -20.64 -14.53 -12.46
CA ASP A 170 -21.16 -13.19 -12.19
C ASP A 170 -21.00 -12.83 -10.68
N THR A 171 -20.28 -11.72 -10.42
CA THR A 171 -20.02 -11.25 -9.07
C THR A 171 -21.25 -10.69 -8.35
N SER A 172 -22.33 -10.40 -9.07
CA SER A 172 -23.62 -9.95 -8.51
C SER A 172 -24.43 -11.07 -7.87
N LEU A 173 -24.10 -12.34 -8.13
CA LEU A 173 -24.78 -13.49 -7.54
C LEU A 173 -24.46 -13.63 -6.05
N PRO A 174 -25.43 -14.18 -5.25
CA PRO A 174 -25.18 -14.49 -3.85
C PRO A 174 -23.97 -15.42 -3.64
N THR A 175 -23.18 -15.16 -2.59
CA THR A 175 -21.95 -15.93 -2.28
C THR A 175 -22.14 -17.44 -2.34
N GLN A 176 -23.27 -17.96 -1.79
CA GLN A 176 -23.56 -19.39 -1.79
C GLN A 176 -23.75 -19.98 -3.20
N GLU A 177 -24.36 -19.20 -4.10
CA GLU A 177 -24.58 -19.62 -5.48
C GLU A 177 -23.28 -19.60 -6.27
N ARG A 178 -22.44 -18.60 -6.06
CA ARG A 178 -21.09 -18.51 -6.64
C ARG A 178 -20.20 -19.67 -6.21
N ILE A 179 -20.23 -20.06 -4.92
CA ILE A 179 -19.51 -21.24 -4.41
C ILE A 179 -19.99 -22.51 -5.13
N LYS A 180 -21.32 -22.72 -5.25
CA LYS A 180 -21.86 -23.89 -5.94
C LYS A 180 -21.46 -23.98 -7.41
N LEU A 181 -21.45 -22.84 -8.11
CA LEU A 181 -21.03 -22.78 -9.51
C LEU A 181 -19.52 -23.03 -9.64
N GLY A 182 -18.70 -22.45 -8.78
CA GLY A 182 -17.26 -22.67 -8.74
C GLY A 182 -16.90 -24.14 -8.52
N LEU A 183 -17.56 -24.80 -7.56
CA LEU A 183 -17.36 -26.22 -7.30
C LEU A 183 -17.75 -27.14 -8.47
N LYS A 184 -18.72 -26.74 -9.30
CA LYS A 184 -19.10 -27.48 -10.52
C LYS A 184 -18.09 -27.31 -11.66
N GLY A 185 -17.41 -26.18 -11.71
CA GLY A 185 -16.42 -25.86 -12.75
C GLY A 185 -15.05 -26.51 -12.53
N VAL A 186 -14.70 -26.86 -11.30
CA VAL A 186 -13.44 -27.54 -10.98
C VAL A 186 -13.62 -29.05 -11.17
N LYS A 187 -13.19 -29.56 -12.34
CA LYS A 187 -12.99 -31.01 -12.50
C LYS A 187 -11.78 -31.44 -11.67
N LYS A 188 -11.97 -32.43 -10.78
CA LYS A 188 -10.88 -33.13 -10.10
C LYS A 188 -9.90 -33.74 -11.11
#